data_4ca8578188cf1f1c876f6d71455a4771
#
_entry.id   4ca8578188cf1f1c876f6d71455a4771
#
_cell.length_a   1.000
_cell.length_b   1.000
_cell.length_c   1.000
_cell.angle_alpha   90.00
_cell.angle_beta   90.00
_cell.angle_gamma   90.00
#
_symmetry.space_group_name_H-M   'P 1'
#
loop_
_entity.id
_entity.type
_entity.pdbx_description
1 polymer ?
#
loop_
_entity_poly.entity_id
_entity_poly.type
_entity_poly.pdbx_seq_one_letter_code
_entity_poly.pdbx_strand_id
1 'polypeptide(L)'
;VVYPHHGAATIEEVMTRTIRGEERTYLKLRVNQGDLEIQVPAENVDMVGVRDIVDEDGLEEVLSVLRAPYIEEPTNWSRRFKANQEKIATGDIVKVAEVVRDLTRRDDLKKLSTGEKRMLTKARGILTSELALARNIEKSAAAERLDAVLAEGRIEIEEDAVEE
;
A
#
# COMPACT_ATOMS: atom_id res chain seq x y z
N VAL A 1 -7.02 -1.07 11.05
CA VAL A 1 -7.76 -1.20 9.77
C VAL A 1 -7.02 -0.51 8.64
N VAL A 2 -7.40 -0.81 7.43
CA VAL A 2 -6.90 -0.15 6.22
C VAL A 2 -8.04 0.61 5.55
N TYR A 3 -7.81 1.88 5.26
CA TYR A 3 -8.75 2.71 4.52
C TYR A 3 -8.26 2.88 3.07
N PRO A 4 -9.07 2.56 2.06
CA PRO A 4 -8.66 2.66 0.66
C PRO A 4 -8.08 4.04 0.32
N HIS A 5 -7.05 4.10 -0.50
CA HIS A 5 -6.27 5.29 -0.87
C HIS A 5 -5.43 5.93 0.24
N HIS A 6 -5.69 5.63 1.51
CA HIS A 6 -5.03 6.27 2.65
C HIS A 6 -4.13 5.31 3.43
N GLY A 7 -4.33 4.00 3.29
CA GLY A 7 -3.54 2.99 3.98
C GLY A 7 -3.99 2.75 5.41
N ALA A 8 -3.05 2.34 6.26
CA ALA A 8 -3.33 1.96 7.64
C ALA A 8 -3.91 3.12 8.45
N ALA A 9 -4.95 2.83 9.21
CA ALA A 9 -5.62 3.76 10.09
C ALA A 9 -5.97 3.11 11.43
N THR A 10 -6.03 3.91 12.46
CA THR A 10 -6.39 3.46 13.80
C THR A 10 -7.79 3.93 14.14
N ILE A 11 -8.63 3.03 14.65
CA ILE A 11 -9.94 3.40 15.19
C ILE A 11 -9.71 4.08 16.55
N GLU A 12 -9.92 5.39 16.61
CA GLU A 12 -9.74 6.15 17.84
C GLU A 12 -10.97 6.16 18.72
N GLU A 13 -12.14 6.21 18.11
CA GLU A 13 -13.40 6.36 18.82
C GLU A 13 -14.55 5.76 18.03
N VAL A 14 -15.50 5.18 18.75
CA VAL A 14 -16.82 4.80 18.24
C VAL A 14 -17.83 5.74 18.86
N MET A 15 -18.50 6.52 18.04
CA MET A 15 -19.42 7.55 18.52
C MET A 15 -20.81 7.37 17.94
N THR A 16 -21.81 7.79 18.70
CA THR A 16 -23.21 7.83 18.25
C THR A 16 -23.62 9.26 17.98
N ARG A 17 -24.19 9.52 16.82
CA ARG A 17 -24.73 10.82 16.43
C ARG A 17 -26.21 10.69 16.09
N THR A 18 -26.97 11.69 16.49
CA THR A 18 -28.38 11.81 16.11
C THR A 18 -28.48 12.76 14.92
N ILE A 19 -28.86 12.23 13.75
CA ILE A 19 -29.07 12.98 12.52
C ILE A 19 -30.53 12.80 12.10
N ARG A 20 -31.27 13.88 12.00
CA ARG A 20 -32.70 13.87 11.61
C ARG A 20 -33.56 12.92 12.46
N GLY A 21 -33.29 12.85 13.77
CA GLY A 21 -34.02 12.01 14.70
C GLY A 21 -33.61 10.53 14.72
N GLU A 22 -32.65 10.13 13.90
CA GLU A 22 -32.10 8.76 13.88
C GLU A 22 -30.72 8.72 14.52
N GLU A 23 -30.51 7.75 15.41
CA GLU A 23 -29.19 7.48 15.98
C GLU A 23 -28.36 6.64 14.99
N ARG A 24 -27.15 7.10 14.69
CA ARG A 24 -26.19 6.38 13.85
C ARG A 24 -24.85 6.28 14.55
N THR A 25 -24.21 5.13 14.39
CA THR A 25 -22.85 4.88 14.89
C THR A 25 -21.82 5.27 13.84
N TYR A 26 -20.82 6.03 14.25
CA TYR A 26 -19.67 6.42 13.41
C TYR A 26 -18.39 5.90 14.00
N LEU A 27 -17.47 5.51 13.13
CA LEU A 27 -16.08 5.20 13.48
C LEU A 27 -15.22 6.43 13.17
N LYS A 28 -14.46 6.88 14.15
CA LYS A 28 -13.46 7.92 13.97
C LYS A 28 -12.12 7.26 13.74
N LEU A 29 -11.59 7.44 12.53
CA LEU A 29 -10.33 6.85 12.09
C LEU A 29 -9.26 7.92 11.99
N ARG A 30 -8.06 7.64 12.50
CA ARG A 30 -6.87 8.45 12.24
C ARG A 30 -5.98 7.69 11.28
N VAL A 31 -5.67 8.31 10.13
CA VAL A 31 -4.76 7.75 9.15
C VAL A 31 -3.32 7.85 9.69
N ASN A 32 -2.60 6.73 9.70
CA ASN A 32 -1.26 6.65 10.27
C ASN A 32 -0.22 7.45 9.45
N GLN A 33 -0.50 7.61 8.16
CA GLN A 33 0.31 8.43 7.27
C GLN A 33 -0.30 9.83 7.17
N GLY A 34 0.24 10.78 7.92
CA GLY A 34 -0.30 12.13 8.06
C GLY A 34 -1.27 12.24 9.25
N ASP A 35 -1.93 13.36 9.36
CA ASP A 35 -2.85 13.67 10.47
C ASP A 35 -4.31 13.69 10.02
N LEU A 36 -4.63 12.97 8.95
CA LEU A 36 -6.00 12.92 8.43
C LEU A 36 -6.91 12.12 9.37
N GLU A 37 -7.98 12.76 9.78
CA GLU A 37 -9.05 12.15 10.54
C GLU A 37 -10.26 11.92 9.64
N ILE A 38 -10.81 10.70 9.67
CA ILE A 38 -11.95 10.31 8.85
C ILE A 38 -13.05 9.78 9.76
N GLN A 39 -14.28 10.20 9.52
CA GLN A 39 -15.45 9.67 10.20
C GLN A 39 -16.28 8.87 9.20
N VAL A 40 -16.49 7.60 9.49
CA VAL A 40 -17.21 6.68 8.62
C VAL A 40 -18.41 6.12 9.37
N PRO A 41 -19.63 6.17 8.80
CA PRO A 41 -20.75 5.43 9.37
C PRO A 41 -20.42 3.94 9.45
N ALA A 42 -20.65 3.33 10.61
CA ALA A 42 -20.32 1.93 10.84
C ALA A 42 -20.99 0.99 9.82
N GLU A 43 -22.21 1.33 9.40
CA GLU A 43 -22.94 0.58 8.37
C GLU A 43 -22.30 0.63 6.97
N ASN A 44 -21.45 1.62 6.71
CA ASN A 44 -20.80 1.83 5.40
C ASN A 44 -19.36 1.27 5.32
N VAL A 45 -18.84 0.68 6.38
CA VAL A 45 -17.47 0.19 6.47
C VAL A 45 -17.13 -0.77 5.32
N ASP A 46 -17.97 -1.75 5.06
CA ASP A 46 -17.75 -2.71 3.97
C ASP A 46 -17.89 -2.07 2.59
N MET A 47 -18.86 -1.18 2.41
CA MET A 47 -19.11 -0.48 1.15
C MET A 47 -17.96 0.47 0.78
N VAL A 48 -17.36 1.13 1.77
CA VAL A 48 -16.19 2.01 1.58
C VAL A 48 -14.93 1.19 1.29
N GLY A 49 -14.89 -0.08 1.71
CA GLY A 49 -13.76 -0.97 1.51
C GLY A 49 -12.74 -0.95 2.65
N VAL A 50 -13.13 -0.48 3.83
CA VAL A 50 -12.31 -0.58 5.03
C VAL A 50 -12.15 -2.06 5.40
N ARG A 51 -10.93 -2.50 5.59
CA ARG A 51 -10.58 -3.89 5.89
C ARG A 51 -9.61 -4.00 7.06
N ASP A 52 -9.46 -5.20 7.57
CA ASP A 52 -8.44 -5.50 8.57
C ASP A 52 -7.02 -5.40 7.99
N ILE A 53 -6.06 -5.21 8.90
CA ILE A 53 -4.64 -5.30 8.57
C ILE A 53 -4.33 -6.73 8.08
N VAL A 54 -3.43 -6.84 7.11
CA VAL A 54 -2.96 -8.10 6.56
C VAL A 54 -2.46 -9.06 7.65
N ASP A 55 -2.81 -10.34 7.54
CA ASP A 55 -2.32 -11.40 8.40
C ASP A 55 -0.93 -11.93 7.95
N GLU A 56 -0.41 -12.96 8.62
CA GLU A 56 0.90 -13.54 8.29
C GLU A 56 0.95 -14.12 6.88
N ASP A 57 -0.10 -14.81 6.43
CA ASP A 57 -0.15 -15.39 5.08
C ASP A 57 -0.17 -14.29 4.02
N GLY A 58 -0.95 -13.25 4.22
CA GLY A 58 -0.98 -12.08 3.34
C GLY A 58 0.34 -11.32 3.33
N LEU A 59 1.03 -11.25 4.48
CA LEU A 59 2.34 -10.64 4.59
C LEU A 59 3.40 -11.41 3.80
N GLU A 60 3.40 -12.76 3.86
CA GLU A 60 4.29 -13.61 3.06
C GLU A 60 4.03 -13.43 1.56
N GLU A 61 2.78 -13.28 1.15
CA GLU A 61 2.42 -12.98 -0.23
C GLU A 61 2.98 -11.62 -0.68
N VAL A 62 2.88 -10.60 0.15
CA VAL A 62 3.46 -9.26 -0.11
C VAL A 62 4.98 -9.35 -0.29
N LEU A 63 5.67 -10.04 0.60
CA LEU A 63 7.13 -10.22 0.51
C LEU A 63 7.54 -10.98 -0.75
N SER A 64 6.78 -12.01 -1.13
CA SER A 64 6.99 -12.77 -2.37
C SER A 64 6.86 -11.88 -3.61
N VAL A 65 5.84 -11.02 -3.64
CA VAL A 65 5.64 -10.05 -4.73
C VAL A 65 6.81 -9.08 -4.84
N LEU A 66 7.29 -8.56 -3.71
CA LEU A 66 8.41 -7.61 -3.68
C LEU A 66 9.74 -8.22 -4.14
N ARG A 67 9.94 -9.52 -3.95
CA ARG A 67 11.12 -10.26 -4.43
C ARG A 67 11.04 -10.61 -5.92
N ALA A 68 9.85 -10.64 -6.49
CA ALA A 68 9.65 -11.02 -7.87
C ALA A 68 10.39 -10.08 -8.85
N PRO A 69 10.85 -10.58 -10.00
CA PRO A 69 11.45 -9.74 -11.02
C PRO A 69 10.43 -8.77 -11.64
N TYR A 70 10.95 -7.80 -12.36
CA TYR A 70 10.13 -6.87 -13.13
C TYR A 70 9.23 -7.64 -14.12
N ILE A 71 7.96 -7.33 -14.09
CA ILE A 71 6.98 -7.86 -15.04
C ILE A 71 6.77 -6.79 -16.12
N GLU A 72 6.73 -7.23 -17.38
CA GLU A 72 6.51 -6.33 -18.50
C GLU A 72 5.22 -5.53 -18.32
N GLU A 73 5.36 -4.22 -18.35
CA GLU A 73 4.27 -3.25 -18.22
C GLU A 73 3.90 -2.65 -19.58
N PRO A 74 2.71 -2.05 -19.73
CA PRO A 74 2.41 -1.25 -20.91
C PRO A 74 3.46 -0.20 -21.16
N THR A 75 3.95 -0.09 -22.41
CA THR A 75 4.97 0.90 -22.80
C THR A 75 4.45 2.31 -22.78
N ASN A 76 3.14 2.48 -23.00
CA ASN A 76 2.49 3.78 -22.95
C ASN A 76 2.41 4.28 -21.50
N TRP A 77 3.02 5.45 -21.25
CA TRP A 77 3.05 6.04 -19.91
C TRP A 77 1.67 6.25 -19.30
N SER A 78 0.71 6.77 -20.06
CA SER A 78 -0.63 7.05 -19.57
C SER A 78 -1.36 5.78 -19.14
N ARG A 79 -1.24 4.69 -19.89
CA ARG A 79 -1.83 3.38 -19.55
C ARG A 79 -1.21 2.79 -18.31
N ARG A 80 0.12 2.84 -18.22
CA ARG A 80 0.87 2.35 -17.07
C ARG A 80 0.53 3.14 -15.81
N PHE A 81 0.50 4.46 -15.89
CA PHE A 81 0.15 5.33 -14.78
C PHE A 81 -1.27 5.07 -14.28
N LYS A 82 -2.23 4.97 -15.19
CA LYS A 82 -3.63 4.65 -14.87
C LYS A 82 -3.77 3.28 -14.22
N ALA A 83 -3.11 2.25 -14.76
CA ALA A 83 -3.13 0.90 -14.21
C ALA A 83 -2.60 0.88 -12.77
N ASN A 84 -1.50 1.58 -12.49
CA ASN A 84 -0.95 1.70 -11.16
C ASN A 84 -1.85 2.49 -10.20
N GLN A 85 -2.51 3.56 -10.65
CA GLN A 85 -3.51 4.27 -9.87
C GLN A 85 -4.68 3.36 -9.47
N GLU A 86 -5.17 2.55 -10.39
CA GLU A 86 -6.25 1.60 -10.13
C GLU A 86 -5.84 0.55 -9.10
N LYS A 87 -4.61 0.03 -9.16
CA LYS A 87 -4.06 -0.90 -8.16
C LYS A 87 -4.04 -0.29 -6.75
N ILE A 88 -3.56 0.93 -6.61
CA ILE A 88 -3.55 1.65 -5.33
C ILE A 88 -4.98 1.87 -4.81
N ALA A 89 -5.91 2.17 -5.71
CA ALA A 89 -7.31 2.43 -5.38
C ALA A 89 -8.06 1.20 -4.85
N THR A 90 -7.61 -0.02 -5.16
CA THR A 90 -8.27 -1.25 -4.70
C THR A 90 -8.25 -1.42 -3.17
N GLY A 91 -7.30 -0.81 -2.47
CA GLY A 91 -7.06 -1.06 -1.05
C GLY A 91 -6.40 -2.42 -0.76
N ASP A 92 -6.11 -3.22 -1.77
CA ASP A 92 -5.43 -4.50 -1.65
C ASP A 92 -3.92 -4.27 -1.51
N ILE A 93 -3.35 -4.73 -0.40
CA ILE A 93 -1.93 -4.52 -0.10
C ILE A 93 -1.01 -5.23 -1.11
N VAL A 94 -1.43 -6.36 -1.67
CA VAL A 94 -0.68 -7.08 -2.70
C VAL A 94 -0.59 -6.24 -3.97
N LYS A 95 -1.66 -5.59 -4.37
CA LYS A 95 -1.68 -4.66 -5.51
C LYS A 95 -0.79 -3.43 -5.28
N VAL A 96 -0.80 -2.89 -4.08
CA VAL A 96 0.12 -1.80 -3.69
C VAL A 96 1.58 -2.25 -3.75
N ALA A 97 1.87 -3.46 -3.28
CA ALA A 97 3.20 -4.06 -3.36
C ALA A 97 3.67 -4.23 -4.82
N GLU A 98 2.80 -4.62 -5.72
CA GLU A 98 3.11 -4.70 -7.17
C GLU A 98 3.53 -3.32 -7.71
N VAL A 99 2.82 -2.26 -7.35
CA VAL A 99 3.16 -0.89 -7.76
C VAL A 99 4.52 -0.47 -7.22
N VAL A 100 4.79 -0.71 -5.95
CA VAL A 100 6.10 -0.41 -5.33
C VAL A 100 7.22 -1.16 -6.03
N ARG A 101 7.07 -2.46 -6.25
CA ARG A 101 8.03 -3.29 -6.97
C ARG A 101 8.30 -2.73 -8.37
N ASP A 102 7.27 -2.56 -9.16
CA ASP A 102 7.41 -2.21 -10.58
C ASP A 102 8.00 -0.82 -10.77
N LEU A 103 7.57 0.16 -9.99
CA LEU A 103 8.14 1.52 -10.05
C LEU A 103 9.59 1.54 -9.53
N THR A 104 9.91 0.78 -8.50
CA THR A 104 11.29 0.67 -8.00
C THR A 104 12.21 0.04 -9.05
N ARG A 105 11.80 -1.07 -9.67
CA ARG A 105 12.57 -1.73 -10.74
C ARG A 105 12.74 -0.82 -11.94
N ARG A 106 11.68 -0.11 -12.31
CA ARG A 106 11.71 0.84 -13.43
C ARG A 106 12.67 2.00 -13.16
N ASP A 107 12.71 2.53 -11.95
CA ASP A 107 13.63 3.62 -11.57
C ASP A 107 15.10 3.19 -11.68
N ASP A 108 15.40 1.92 -11.44
CA ASP A 108 16.73 1.34 -11.63
C ASP A 108 17.14 1.29 -13.11
N LEU A 109 16.20 1.01 -14.00
CA LEU A 109 16.44 0.87 -15.43
C LEU A 109 16.35 2.21 -16.18
N LYS A 110 15.40 3.02 -15.81
CA LYS A 110 15.07 4.28 -16.45
C LYS A 110 14.42 5.23 -15.46
N LYS A 111 14.96 6.41 -15.32
CA LYS A 111 14.46 7.41 -14.38
C LYS A 111 12.95 7.64 -14.49
N LEU A 112 12.27 7.64 -13.35
CA LEU A 112 10.84 7.90 -13.27
C LEU A 112 10.48 9.35 -13.58
N SER A 113 9.30 9.56 -14.17
CA SER A 113 8.69 10.88 -14.27
C SER A 113 8.34 11.43 -12.86
N THR A 114 8.12 12.74 -12.78
CA THR A 114 7.70 13.37 -11.51
C THR A 114 6.40 12.77 -10.95
N GLY A 115 5.43 12.47 -11.82
CA GLY A 115 4.17 11.83 -11.42
C GLY A 115 4.38 10.42 -10.88
N GLU A 116 5.22 9.62 -11.51
CA GLU A 116 5.56 8.27 -11.05
C GLU A 116 6.36 8.26 -9.74
N LYS A 117 7.25 9.23 -9.54
CA LYS A 117 7.97 9.41 -8.26
C LYS A 117 7.01 9.70 -7.10
N ARG A 118 6.04 10.57 -7.31
CA ARG A 118 4.99 10.88 -6.32
C ARG A 118 4.13 9.65 -6.02
N MET A 119 3.76 8.91 -7.05
CA MET A 119 3.01 7.66 -6.92
C MET A 119 3.77 6.62 -6.12
N LEU A 120 5.06 6.43 -6.40
CA LEU A 120 5.94 5.52 -5.65
C LEU A 120 6.03 5.93 -4.18
N THR A 121 6.23 7.20 -3.89
CA THR A 121 6.28 7.72 -2.52
C THR A 121 4.96 7.42 -1.78
N LYS A 122 3.83 7.65 -2.41
CA LYS A 122 2.51 7.35 -1.85
C LYS A 122 2.32 5.85 -1.59
N ALA A 123 2.63 5.02 -2.58
CA ALA A 123 2.50 3.57 -2.47
C ALA A 123 3.41 2.99 -1.39
N ARG A 124 4.66 3.44 -1.30
CA ARG A 124 5.60 3.06 -0.24
C ARG A 124 5.07 3.45 1.14
N GLY A 125 4.53 4.63 1.28
CA GLY A 125 3.94 5.09 2.54
C GLY A 125 2.76 4.24 3.00
N ILE A 126 1.86 3.89 2.09
CA ILE A 126 0.74 2.99 2.34
C ILE A 126 1.25 1.61 2.77
N LEU A 127 2.18 1.04 2.02
CA LEU A 127 2.74 -0.28 2.27
C LEU A 127 3.49 -0.34 3.61
N THR A 128 4.37 0.62 3.87
CA THR A 128 5.15 0.65 5.12
C THR A 128 4.27 0.86 6.34
N SER A 129 3.21 1.65 6.25
CA SER A 129 2.29 1.85 7.37
C SER A 129 1.55 0.57 7.75
N GLU A 130 1.12 -0.23 6.79
CA GLU A 130 0.49 -1.52 7.05
C GLU A 130 1.48 -2.56 7.57
N LEU A 131 2.67 -2.65 6.98
CA LEU A 131 3.74 -3.55 7.45
C LEU A 131 4.14 -3.23 8.90
N ALA A 132 4.25 -1.96 9.24
CA ALA A 132 4.58 -1.52 10.59
C ALA A 132 3.53 -1.99 11.62
N LEU A 133 2.26 -1.85 11.31
CA LEU A 133 1.18 -2.35 12.16
C LEU A 133 1.14 -3.88 12.21
N ALA A 134 1.28 -4.55 11.08
CA ALA A 134 1.24 -6.02 11.01
C ALA A 134 2.37 -6.67 11.81
N ARG A 135 3.55 -6.06 11.86
CA ARG A 135 4.73 -6.56 12.61
C ARG A 135 4.92 -5.90 13.97
N ASN A 136 4.12 -4.91 14.31
CA ASN A 136 4.26 -4.12 15.53
C ASN A 136 5.67 -3.52 15.68
N ILE A 137 6.13 -2.87 14.62
CA ILE A 137 7.43 -2.19 14.55
C ILE A 137 7.25 -0.73 14.14
N GLU A 138 8.30 0.07 14.32
CA GLU A 138 8.33 1.45 13.85
C GLU A 138 8.29 1.53 12.32
N LYS A 139 7.73 2.60 11.80
CA LYS A 139 7.61 2.84 10.37
C LYS A 139 8.97 2.87 9.65
N SER A 140 9.99 3.43 10.30
CA SER A 140 11.37 3.45 9.79
C SER A 140 11.95 2.04 9.65
N ALA A 141 11.69 1.16 10.62
CA ALA A 141 12.11 -0.24 10.56
C ALA A 141 11.37 -1.00 9.44
N ALA A 142 10.10 -0.72 9.24
CA ALA A 142 9.33 -1.30 8.14
C ALA A 142 9.87 -0.85 6.77
N ALA A 143 10.25 0.42 6.63
CA ALA A 143 10.86 0.93 5.41
C ALA A 143 12.22 0.28 5.10
N GLU A 144 13.07 0.11 6.10
CA GLU A 144 14.36 -0.59 5.96
C GLU A 144 14.16 -2.05 5.51
N ARG A 145 13.18 -2.74 6.08
CA ARG A 145 12.84 -4.11 5.71
C ARG A 145 12.30 -4.21 4.29
N LEU A 146 11.48 -3.27 3.88
CA LEU A 146 10.99 -3.16 2.50
C LEU A 146 12.15 -3.02 1.51
N ASP A 147 13.09 -2.13 1.79
CA ASP A 147 14.26 -1.90 0.93
C ASP A 147 15.17 -3.14 0.87
N ALA A 148 15.35 -3.85 1.98
CA ALA A 148 16.12 -5.10 2.02
C ALA A 148 15.47 -6.20 1.15
N VAL A 149 14.16 -6.36 1.22
CA VAL A 149 13.43 -7.37 0.43
C VAL A 149 13.48 -7.03 -1.07
N LEU A 150 13.33 -5.75 -1.43
CA LEU A 150 13.48 -5.30 -2.81
C LEU A 150 14.90 -5.55 -3.34
N ALA A 151 15.92 -5.35 -2.51
CA ALA A 151 17.32 -5.61 -2.87
C ALA A 151 17.59 -7.11 -3.08
N GLU A 152 17.00 -8.00 -2.28
CA GLU A 152 17.08 -9.46 -2.48
C GLU A 152 16.63 -9.87 -3.88
N GLY A 153 15.50 -9.33 -4.34
CA GLY A 153 14.97 -9.61 -5.67
C GLY A 153 15.86 -9.12 -6.81
N ARG A 154 16.62 -8.05 -6.61
CA ARG A 154 17.61 -7.57 -7.59
C ARG A 154 18.77 -8.53 -7.74
N ILE A 155 19.30 -9.07 -6.66
CA ILE A 155 20.42 -10.02 -6.65
C ILE A 155 20.04 -11.27 -7.43
N GLU A 156 18.85 -11.83 -7.18
CA GLU A 156 18.35 -13.00 -7.90
C GLU A 156 18.29 -12.77 -9.41
N ILE A 157 17.85 -11.60 -9.85
CA ILE A 157 17.79 -11.24 -11.29
C ILE A 157 19.18 -11.15 -11.92
N GLU A 158 20.16 -10.60 -11.21
CA GLU A 158 21.53 -10.48 -11.69
C GLU A 158 22.21 -11.84 -11.80
N GLU A 159 21.95 -12.76 -10.87
CA GLU A 159 22.48 -14.14 -10.91
C GLU A 159 21.90 -14.91 -12.10
N ASP A 160 20.59 -14.84 -12.33
CA ASP A 160 19.94 -15.49 -13.48
C ASP A 160 20.45 -14.95 -14.83
N ALA A 161 20.78 -13.67 -14.90
CA ALA A 161 21.32 -13.04 -16.12
C ALA A 161 22.77 -13.46 -16.44
N VAL A 162 23.50 -13.94 -15.46
CA VAL A 162 24.89 -14.38 -15.64
C VAL A 162 24.98 -15.85 -16.09
N GLU A 163 23.94 -16.67 -15.85
CA GLU A 163 23.88 -18.06 -16.25
C GLU A 163 23.42 -18.28 -17.72
N GLU A 164 22.92 -17.25 -18.39
CA GLU A 164 22.61 -17.25 -19.83
C GLU A 164 23.79 -16.77 -20.68
#